data_e0f0451c629f0eb1e94be265cddff7a3
#
_entry.id   e0f0451c629f0eb1e94be265cddff7a3
#
_cell.length_a   1.000
_cell.length_b   1.000
_cell.length_c   1.000
_cell.angle_alpha   90.00
_cell.angle_beta   90.00
_cell.angle_gamma   90.00
#
_symmetry.space_group_name_H-M   'P 1'
#
loop_
_entity.id
_entity.type
_entity.pdbx_description
1 polymer ?
#
loop_
_entity_poly.entity_id
_entity_poly.type
_entity_poly.pdbx_seq_one_letter_code
_entity_poly.pdbx_strand_id
1 'polypeptide(L)'
;LFAPTSGAVHLTFELSCEGHGVSFRPWVGFNYHLEHQIHKVVCHSKESIDSIFEYHPAPNRLSEAAKKLMSRNYFQVNGVDHLPGVDFVVCCADVKNGEVQGGTGQAVRIATARNIPVINIRSPFWESSINRIPIVEHVSRADLESNLPNM
;
A
#
# COMPACT_ATOMS: atom_id res chain seq x y z
N LEU A 1 6.38 4.62 -3.17
CA LEU A 1 5.86 3.32 -3.57
C LEU A 1 5.77 2.40 -2.36
N PHE A 2 4.64 1.76 -2.12
CA PHE A 2 4.43 0.92 -0.95
C PHE A 2 4.35 -0.55 -1.34
N ALA A 3 5.10 -1.40 -0.65
CA ALA A 3 5.27 -2.79 -1.00
C ALA A 3 4.25 -3.73 -0.35
N PRO A 4 3.88 -4.79 -1.05
CA PRO A 4 3.30 -5.97 -0.46
C PRO A 4 4.33 -6.69 0.41
N THR A 5 3.90 -7.54 1.29
CA THR A 5 4.73 -8.08 2.36
C THR A 5 4.79 -9.59 2.38
N SER A 6 4.92 -10.24 1.24
CA SER A 6 5.03 -11.70 1.20
C SER A 6 6.13 -12.20 0.26
N GLY A 7 7.13 -12.84 0.83
CA GLY A 7 8.08 -13.72 0.15
C GLY A 7 8.76 -13.14 -1.10
N ALA A 8 8.72 -13.88 -2.18
CA ALA A 8 9.38 -13.54 -3.44
C ALA A 8 8.90 -12.20 -4.06
N VAL A 9 7.64 -11.83 -3.85
CA VAL A 9 7.08 -10.57 -4.35
C VAL A 9 7.72 -9.37 -3.66
N HIS A 10 8.00 -9.49 -2.36
CA HIS A 10 8.67 -8.46 -1.59
C HIS A 10 10.10 -8.22 -2.08
N LEU A 11 10.86 -9.29 -2.28
CA LEU A 11 12.22 -9.21 -2.81
C LEU A 11 12.24 -8.57 -4.21
N THR A 12 11.33 -8.96 -5.09
CA THR A 12 11.20 -8.37 -6.42
C THR A 12 10.91 -6.88 -6.35
N PHE A 13 10.05 -6.46 -5.44
CA PHE A 13 9.76 -5.05 -5.20
C PHE A 13 11.02 -4.29 -4.74
N GLU A 14 11.74 -4.80 -3.75
CA GLU A 14 12.97 -4.16 -3.25
C GLU A 14 14.01 -3.99 -4.36
N LEU A 15 14.21 -5.01 -5.19
CA LEU A 15 15.14 -4.97 -6.32
C LEU A 15 14.72 -3.96 -7.39
N SER A 16 13.41 -3.83 -7.65
CA SER A 16 12.89 -2.95 -8.70
C SER A 16 12.83 -1.48 -8.30
N CYS A 17 12.79 -1.17 -7.00
CA CYS A 17 12.65 0.21 -6.51
C CYS A 17 13.97 0.95 -6.30
N GLU A 18 15.11 0.29 -6.44
CA GLU A 18 16.45 0.90 -6.28
C GLU A 18 16.59 1.73 -5.00
N GLY A 19 15.96 1.28 -3.91
CA GLY A 19 15.98 1.99 -2.63
C GLY A 19 14.95 3.12 -2.47
N HIS A 20 14.10 3.37 -3.46
CA HIS A 20 13.07 4.42 -3.39
C HIS A 20 11.70 3.92 -2.87
N GLY A 21 11.60 2.68 -2.48
CA GLY A 21 10.39 2.08 -1.94
C GLY A 21 10.32 2.16 -0.42
N VAL A 22 9.10 2.19 0.14
CA VAL A 22 8.85 2.03 1.58
C VAL A 22 8.01 0.79 1.81
N SER A 23 8.49 -0.11 2.64
CA SER A 23 7.78 -1.32 3.05
C SER A 23 7.24 -1.16 4.48
N PHE A 24 5.94 -1.27 4.66
CA PHE A 24 5.32 -1.23 5.97
C PHE A 24 5.23 -2.64 6.57
N ARG A 25 5.75 -2.80 7.77
CA ARG A 25 5.71 -4.07 8.54
C ARG A 25 4.75 -3.95 9.71
N PRO A 26 3.97 -5.00 10.01
CA PRO A 26 3.03 -4.99 11.13
C PRO A 26 3.71 -5.13 12.50
N TRP A 27 4.93 -5.67 12.55
CA TRP A 27 5.78 -5.80 13.75
C TRP A 27 7.24 -6.03 13.36
N VAL A 28 8.14 -5.87 14.33
CA VAL A 28 9.58 -6.16 14.19
C VAL A 28 9.78 -7.66 13.90
N GLY A 29 10.67 -7.98 12.95
CA GLY A 29 10.99 -9.36 12.57
C GLY A 29 9.93 -10.04 11.69
N PHE A 30 8.91 -9.33 11.21
CA PHE A 30 7.94 -9.87 10.28
C PHE A 30 8.64 -10.37 9.00
N ASN A 31 8.39 -11.63 8.62
CA ASN A 31 8.99 -12.34 7.48
C ASN A 31 10.53 -12.47 7.52
N TYR A 32 11.15 -12.35 8.69
CA TYR A 32 12.60 -12.51 8.88
C TYR A 32 13.48 -11.65 7.97
N HIS A 33 12.96 -10.59 7.41
CA HIS A 33 13.74 -9.69 6.57
C HIS A 33 14.72 -8.86 7.41
N LEU A 34 15.93 -8.71 6.88
CA LEU A 34 16.92 -7.79 7.41
C LEU A 34 16.34 -6.37 7.43
N GLU A 35 16.74 -5.59 8.43
CA GLU A 35 16.35 -4.20 8.54
C GLU A 35 17.06 -3.37 7.46
N HIS A 36 16.38 -3.15 6.35
CA HIS A 36 16.81 -2.18 5.36
C HIS A 36 16.16 -0.81 5.67
N GLN A 37 16.82 0.26 5.25
CA GLN A 37 16.37 1.64 5.49
C GLN A 37 14.99 1.96 4.90
N ILE A 38 14.56 1.18 3.88
CA ILE A 38 13.25 1.31 3.24
C ILE A 38 12.10 0.69 4.02
N HIS A 39 12.39 0.01 5.13
CA HIS A 39 11.37 -0.66 5.93
C HIS A 39 10.92 0.21 7.10
N LYS A 40 9.63 0.37 7.25
CA LYS A 40 9.02 1.06 8.40
C LYS A 40 8.14 0.10 9.18
N VAL A 41 8.44 -0.07 10.47
CA VAL A 41 7.54 -0.74 11.39
C VAL A 41 6.48 0.26 11.80
N VAL A 42 5.22 -0.07 11.55
CA VAL A 42 4.10 0.82 11.87
C VAL A 42 3.55 0.52 13.26
N CYS A 43 3.41 1.57 14.04
CA CYS A 43 2.60 1.53 15.25
C CYS A 43 1.12 1.57 14.85
N HIS A 44 0.30 0.80 15.56
CA HIS A 44 -1.14 0.84 15.34
C HIS A 44 -1.69 2.15 15.89
N SER A 45 -2.31 2.95 15.03
CA SER A 45 -3.05 4.14 15.44
C SER A 45 -4.53 3.80 15.66
N LYS A 46 -5.25 4.71 16.32
CA LYS A 46 -6.71 4.56 16.48
C LYS A 46 -7.38 4.47 15.11
N GLU A 47 -7.03 5.32 14.18
CA GLU A 47 -7.59 5.38 12.82
C GLU A 47 -7.34 4.08 12.05
N SER A 48 -6.14 3.50 12.18
CA SER A 48 -5.81 2.23 11.54
C SER A 48 -6.59 1.05 12.10
N ILE A 49 -6.89 1.07 13.39
CA ILE A 49 -7.74 0.06 14.04
C ILE A 49 -9.20 0.27 13.65
N ASP A 50 -9.70 1.50 13.70
CA ASP A 50 -11.07 1.85 13.30
C ASP A 50 -11.33 1.45 11.84
N SER A 51 -10.36 1.61 10.96
CA SER A 51 -10.45 1.20 9.55
C SER A 51 -10.71 -0.31 9.36
N ILE A 52 -10.31 -1.16 10.32
CA ILE A 52 -10.62 -2.58 10.28
C ILE A 52 -12.12 -2.79 10.45
N PHE A 53 -12.73 -2.09 11.41
CA PHE A 53 -14.17 -2.20 11.67
C PHE A 53 -15.00 -1.56 10.55
N GLU A 54 -14.48 -0.54 9.91
CA GLU A 54 -15.16 0.16 8.81
C GLU A 54 -15.12 -0.65 7.50
N TYR A 55 -13.96 -1.23 7.15
CA TYR A 55 -13.75 -1.82 5.81
C TYR A 55 -13.66 -3.34 5.78
N HIS A 56 -13.48 -4.04 6.90
CA HIS A 56 -13.36 -5.49 6.89
C HIS A 56 -14.74 -6.16 7.06
N PRO A 57 -15.11 -7.14 6.20
CA PRO A 57 -16.45 -7.76 6.24
C PRO A 57 -16.75 -8.56 7.51
N ALA A 58 -15.72 -8.97 8.25
CA ALA A 58 -15.85 -9.74 9.49
C ALA A 58 -14.76 -9.38 10.51
N PRO A 59 -14.71 -8.13 11.02
CA PRO A 59 -13.60 -7.64 11.85
C PRO A 59 -13.48 -8.42 13.17
N ASN A 60 -14.58 -8.86 13.75
CA ASN A 60 -14.62 -9.60 15.01
C ASN A 60 -14.09 -11.03 14.91
N ARG A 61 -13.91 -11.57 13.69
CA ARG A 61 -13.33 -12.89 13.46
C ARG A 61 -11.81 -12.88 13.30
N LEU A 62 -11.21 -11.71 13.26
CA LEU A 62 -9.77 -11.56 13.07
C LEU A 62 -9.03 -11.88 14.36
N SER A 63 -7.97 -12.70 14.24
CA SER A 63 -6.98 -12.86 15.31
C SER A 63 -6.20 -11.54 15.50
N GLU A 64 -5.53 -11.39 16.63
CA GLU A 64 -4.71 -10.19 16.90
C GLU A 64 -3.60 -9.99 15.85
N ALA A 65 -2.97 -11.08 15.38
CA ALA A 65 -2.01 -11.00 14.30
C ALA A 65 -2.64 -10.52 12.99
N ALA A 66 -3.84 -11.02 12.65
CA ALA A 66 -4.58 -10.57 11.49
C ALA A 66 -5.01 -9.10 11.59
N LYS A 67 -5.43 -8.63 12.75
CA LYS A 67 -5.72 -7.20 12.99
C LYS A 67 -4.50 -6.33 12.75
N LYS A 68 -3.32 -6.75 13.21
CA LYS A 68 -2.07 -6.04 12.94
C LYS A 68 -1.75 -5.96 11.45
N LEU A 69 -1.96 -7.05 10.71
CA LEU A 69 -1.80 -7.07 9.26
C LEU A 69 -2.81 -6.15 8.56
N MET A 70 -4.06 -6.13 8.98
CA MET A 70 -5.09 -5.25 8.42
C MET A 70 -4.83 -3.78 8.75
N SER A 71 -4.44 -3.48 10.00
CA SER A 71 -4.05 -2.13 10.43
C SER A 71 -2.89 -1.58 9.58
N ARG A 72 -1.89 -2.40 9.26
CA ARG A 72 -0.81 -2.01 8.36
C ARG A 72 -1.32 -1.59 6.98
N ASN A 73 -2.35 -2.23 6.43
CA ASN A 73 -2.90 -1.87 5.12
C ASN A 73 -3.44 -0.44 5.09
N TYR A 74 -3.88 0.08 6.24
CA TYR A 74 -4.24 1.49 6.36
C TYR A 74 -3.07 2.41 6.00
N PHE A 75 -1.90 2.15 6.56
CA PHE A 75 -0.70 2.95 6.30
C PHE A 75 -0.16 2.78 4.88
N GLN A 76 -0.34 1.59 4.28
CA GLN A 76 0.04 1.35 2.88
C GLN A 76 -0.74 2.22 1.90
N VAL A 77 -1.96 2.59 2.25
CA VAL A 77 -2.82 3.44 1.40
C VAL A 77 -2.71 4.91 1.79
N ASN A 78 -2.67 5.21 3.08
CA ASN A 78 -2.78 6.57 3.60
C ASN A 78 -1.44 7.23 3.92
N GLY A 79 -0.35 6.46 3.89
CA GLY A 79 0.95 6.95 4.34
C GLY A 79 1.07 7.06 5.86
N VAL A 80 2.14 7.69 6.32
CA VAL A 80 2.44 7.95 7.74
C VAL A 80 3.21 9.27 7.86
N ASP A 81 2.94 10.03 8.92
CA ASP A 81 3.66 11.28 9.23
C ASP A 81 3.82 12.19 7.98
N HIS A 82 5.05 12.34 7.54
CA HIS A 82 5.46 13.12 6.36
C HIS A 82 5.41 12.34 5.03
N LEU A 83 5.02 11.06 5.07
CA LEU A 83 4.84 10.26 3.86
C LEU A 83 3.36 10.31 3.45
N PRO A 84 3.02 10.98 2.34
CA PRO A 84 1.64 11.08 1.87
C PRO A 84 1.07 9.72 1.50
N GLY A 85 -0.24 9.64 1.37
CA GLY A 85 -0.92 8.48 0.81
C GLY A 85 -0.55 8.25 -0.65
N VAL A 86 -1.02 7.12 -1.19
CA VAL A 86 -0.71 6.72 -2.56
C VAL A 86 -1.68 7.33 -3.57
N ASP A 87 -1.19 7.60 -4.78
CA ASP A 87 -2.02 8.06 -5.90
C ASP A 87 -2.80 6.93 -6.56
N PHE A 88 -2.30 5.70 -6.46
CA PHE A 88 -2.97 4.48 -6.97
C PHE A 88 -2.45 3.23 -6.24
N VAL A 89 -3.21 2.15 -6.34
CA VAL A 89 -2.86 0.83 -5.79
C VAL A 89 -2.73 -0.18 -6.93
N VAL A 90 -1.61 -0.91 -6.96
CA VAL A 90 -1.45 -2.09 -7.82
C VAL A 90 -1.50 -3.33 -6.95
N CYS A 91 -2.31 -4.30 -7.33
CA CYS A 91 -2.39 -5.57 -6.63
C CYS A 91 -2.48 -6.77 -7.59
N CYS A 92 -2.21 -7.96 -7.07
CA CYS A 92 -2.36 -9.22 -7.78
C CYS A 92 -3.16 -10.16 -6.87
N ALA A 93 -4.48 -10.12 -6.98
CA ALA A 93 -5.34 -10.88 -6.07
C ALA A 93 -6.59 -11.43 -6.77
N ASP A 94 -7.10 -12.55 -6.25
CA ASP A 94 -8.32 -13.14 -6.75
C ASP A 94 -9.53 -12.27 -6.43
N VAL A 95 -10.49 -12.26 -7.35
CA VAL A 95 -11.77 -11.59 -7.19
C VAL A 95 -12.87 -12.64 -7.08
N LYS A 96 -13.72 -12.52 -6.07
CA LYS A 96 -14.91 -13.34 -5.91
C LYS A 96 -16.10 -12.45 -5.62
N ASN A 97 -17.18 -12.63 -6.35
CA ASN A 97 -18.39 -11.81 -6.25
C ASN A 97 -18.13 -10.30 -6.39
N GLY A 98 -17.19 -9.91 -7.26
CA GLY A 98 -16.80 -8.50 -7.47
C GLY A 98 -15.83 -7.94 -6.43
N GLU A 99 -15.45 -8.70 -5.39
CA GLU A 99 -14.56 -8.23 -4.33
C GLU A 99 -13.20 -8.91 -4.37
N VAL A 100 -12.16 -8.13 -4.16
CA VAL A 100 -10.78 -8.64 -3.98
C VAL A 100 -10.68 -9.39 -2.67
N GLN A 101 -10.15 -10.60 -2.74
CA GLN A 101 -10.09 -11.53 -1.61
C GLN A 101 -8.83 -11.36 -0.76
N GLY A 102 -8.87 -11.94 0.45
CA GLY A 102 -7.73 -12.01 1.37
C GLY A 102 -7.33 -10.65 1.99
N GLY A 103 -6.11 -10.59 2.48
CA GLY A 103 -5.57 -9.39 3.12
C GLY A 103 -5.48 -8.17 2.19
N THR A 104 -5.22 -8.41 0.90
CA THR A 104 -5.20 -7.38 -0.14
C THR A 104 -6.57 -6.69 -0.27
N GLY A 105 -7.66 -7.41 -0.05
CA GLY A 105 -9.02 -6.85 -0.10
C GLY A 105 -9.23 -5.70 0.88
N GLN A 106 -8.57 -5.71 2.03
CA GLN A 106 -8.65 -4.59 2.99
C GLN A 106 -8.04 -3.30 2.41
N ALA A 107 -6.84 -3.36 1.84
CA ALA A 107 -6.21 -2.21 1.20
C ALA A 107 -7.04 -1.69 0.03
N VAL A 108 -7.60 -2.60 -0.78
CA VAL A 108 -8.45 -2.25 -1.92
C VAL A 108 -9.73 -1.54 -1.46
N ARG A 109 -10.40 -2.00 -0.39
CA ARG A 109 -11.59 -1.34 0.14
C ARG A 109 -11.28 0.06 0.66
N ILE A 110 -10.17 0.24 1.38
CA ILE A 110 -9.70 1.56 1.83
C ILE A 110 -9.44 2.49 0.63
N ALA A 111 -8.71 2.02 -0.37
CA ALA A 111 -8.40 2.78 -1.57
C ALA A 111 -9.68 3.20 -2.32
N THR A 112 -10.60 2.25 -2.52
CA THR A 112 -11.89 2.49 -3.19
C THR A 112 -12.73 3.53 -2.46
N ALA A 113 -12.82 3.45 -1.14
CA ALA A 113 -13.57 4.41 -0.33
C ALA A 113 -12.98 5.84 -0.41
N ARG A 114 -11.72 5.97 -0.77
CA ARG A 114 -11.00 7.23 -0.96
C ARG A 114 -10.91 7.69 -2.42
N ASN A 115 -11.58 6.98 -3.34
CA ASN A 115 -11.51 7.23 -4.77
C ASN A 115 -10.09 7.10 -5.35
N ILE A 116 -9.23 6.32 -4.69
CA ILE A 116 -7.89 6.01 -5.18
C ILE A 116 -8.01 4.88 -6.23
N PRO A 117 -7.47 5.06 -7.44
CA PRO A 117 -7.51 4.05 -8.49
C PRO A 117 -6.86 2.73 -8.05
N VAL A 118 -7.50 1.61 -8.35
CA VAL A 118 -6.98 0.27 -8.09
C VAL A 118 -6.79 -0.50 -9.38
N ILE A 119 -5.58 -1.04 -9.56
CA ILE A 119 -5.21 -1.90 -10.69
C ILE A 119 -4.97 -3.29 -10.14
N ASN A 120 -5.87 -4.22 -10.42
CA ASN A 120 -5.63 -5.63 -10.12
C ASN A 120 -5.12 -6.33 -11.39
N ILE A 121 -3.83 -6.66 -11.42
CA ILE A 121 -3.19 -7.27 -12.60
C ILE A 121 -3.68 -8.71 -12.89
N ARG A 122 -4.44 -9.33 -11.99
CA ARG A 122 -5.17 -10.58 -12.29
C ARG A 122 -6.50 -10.35 -13.01
N SER A 123 -6.99 -9.13 -13.06
CA SER A 123 -8.15 -8.79 -13.86
C SER A 123 -7.82 -8.83 -15.35
N PRO A 124 -8.66 -9.42 -16.21
CA PRO A 124 -8.44 -9.37 -17.66
C PRO A 124 -8.49 -7.96 -18.25
N PHE A 125 -8.98 -6.98 -17.49
CA PHE A 125 -9.12 -5.58 -17.90
C PHE A 125 -8.11 -4.64 -17.21
N TRP A 126 -7.05 -5.16 -16.64
CA TRP A 126 -6.09 -4.36 -15.87
C TRP A 126 -5.42 -3.25 -16.71
N GLU A 127 -5.15 -3.51 -17.98
CA GLU A 127 -4.54 -2.52 -18.90
C GLU A 127 -5.43 -1.28 -19.08
N SER A 128 -6.75 -1.48 -19.20
CA SER A 128 -7.68 -0.35 -19.29
C SER A 128 -7.78 0.45 -17.99
N SER A 129 -7.41 -0.15 -16.87
CA SER A 129 -7.36 0.53 -15.56
C SER A 129 -6.16 1.44 -15.44
N ILE A 130 -5.04 1.12 -16.09
CA ILE A 130 -3.84 1.98 -16.11
C ILE A 130 -4.15 3.33 -16.78
N ASN A 131 -4.93 3.32 -17.85
CA ASN A 131 -5.29 4.54 -18.58
C ASN A 131 -6.12 5.53 -17.75
N ARG A 132 -6.59 5.13 -16.58
CA ARG A 132 -7.31 6.01 -15.63
C ARG A 132 -6.38 6.70 -14.63
N ILE A 133 -5.10 6.33 -14.60
CA ILE A 133 -4.12 6.99 -13.75
C ILE A 133 -3.67 8.24 -14.50
N PRO A 134 -3.85 9.43 -13.91
CA PRO A 134 -3.32 10.64 -14.52
C PRO A 134 -1.79 10.53 -14.57
N ILE A 135 -1.24 10.48 -15.77
CA ILE A 135 0.21 10.58 -15.97
C ILE A 135 0.55 12.04 -15.72
N VAL A 136 1.14 12.31 -14.57
CA VAL A 136 1.84 13.59 -14.36
C VAL A 136 3.09 13.53 -15.21
N GLU A 137 3.24 14.43 -16.16
CA GLU A 137 4.47 14.57 -16.93
C GLU A 137 5.65 14.63 -15.96
N HIS A 138 6.72 13.95 -16.30
CA HIS A 138 7.91 13.86 -15.48
C HIS A 138 8.42 15.26 -15.19
N VAL A 139 8.14 15.78 -14.00
CA VAL A 139 8.80 16.97 -13.50
C VAL A 139 10.26 16.58 -13.33
N SER A 140 11.13 17.14 -14.14
CA SER A 140 12.56 16.80 -14.07
C SER A 140 13.10 17.22 -12.71
N ARG A 141 14.14 16.55 -12.23
CA ARG A 141 14.80 16.92 -10.97
C ARG A 141 15.24 18.40 -10.97
N ALA A 142 15.59 18.93 -12.12
CA ALA A 142 15.93 20.34 -12.31
C ALA A 142 14.74 21.29 -12.05
N ASP A 143 13.53 20.88 -12.44
CA ASP A 143 12.31 21.67 -12.21
C ASP A 143 11.90 21.67 -10.72
N LEU A 144 12.19 20.57 -10.01
CA LEU A 144 11.98 20.51 -8.55
C LEU A 144 12.98 21.38 -7.79
N GLU A 145 14.25 21.39 -8.20
CA GLU A 145 15.29 22.19 -7.58
C GLU A 145 15.10 23.71 -7.83
N SER A 146 14.53 24.10 -8.98
CA SER A 146 14.25 25.51 -9.31
C SER A 146 13.08 26.11 -8.53
N ASN A 147 12.20 25.28 -7.94
CA ASN A 147 11.03 25.70 -7.18
C ASN A 147 11.22 25.61 -5.66
N LEU A 148 12.42 25.27 -5.18
CA LEU A 148 12.71 25.34 -3.75
C LEU A 148 12.94 26.80 -3.36
N PRO A 149 12.23 27.32 -2.33
CA PRO A 149 12.52 28.67 -1.82
C PRO A 149 13.96 28.70 -1.30
N ASN A 150 14.73 29.68 -1.75
CA ASN A 150 16.04 29.92 -1.20
C ASN A 150 15.93 30.12 0.32
N MET A 151 16.41 29.13 1.07
CA MET A 151 16.61 29.25 2.50
C MET A 151 18.02 29.75 2.77
#